data_095a98dc55ed46f305efd3d276be2f09
#
_entry.id   095a98dc55ed46f305efd3d276be2f09
#
_cell.length_a   1.000
_cell.length_b   1.000
_cell.length_c   1.000
_cell.angle_alpha   90.00
_cell.angle_beta   90.00
_cell.angle_gamma   90.00
#
_symmetry.space_group_name_H-M   'P 1'
#
loop_
_entity.id
_entity.type
_entity.pdbx_description
1 polymer ?
#
loop_
_entity_poly.entity_id
_entity_poly.type
_entity_poly.pdbx_seq_one_letter_code
_entity_poly.pdbx_strand_id
1 'polypeptide(L)'
;MNGDTAMTTVPATRPPRAPAKLPMTPGRWITLMIGVPIALALIGWTAFSLVTGVGQARYPVTGTIPLENGQLVASTGGADVTLHQDQARGGAARLTGTVRYSLVRPVFTVIGTAVNLDCRIPSGNCGLSATLDVPADTSVDLATGGGNVQASGIQRDVTMDTAGGDVTISGTGGSTDLSTGGGNVNASDLGGTMTFTTAGGDVTVNDLYSPHVKLDTGGGNVALTFTRAPASLDITSGGGDITVLLPHGATIQYDVNYQTEGGDYSNSVPVNLAAKAHTITLDSGGGNVNISEAS
;
A
#
# COMPACT_ATOMS: atom_id res chain seq x y z
N MET A 1 18.19 5.34 113.23
CA MET A 1 18.76 6.32 112.29
C MET A 1 18.01 6.08 110.95
N ASN A 2 17.08 6.97 110.69
CA ASN A 2 16.18 6.87 109.59
C ASN A 2 16.85 7.27 108.25
N GLY A 3 16.65 6.49 107.21
CA GLY A 3 17.00 6.82 105.89
C GLY A 3 15.77 6.78 105.02
N ASP A 4 15.16 7.97 104.75
CA ASP A 4 14.09 8.17 103.78
C ASP A 4 14.56 7.94 102.38
N THR A 5 13.93 6.99 101.70
CA THR A 5 14.12 6.79 100.24
C THR A 5 13.00 7.51 99.50
N ALA A 6 13.24 8.65 98.90
CA ALA A 6 12.37 9.38 98.01
C ALA A 6 12.09 8.62 96.76
N MET A 7 10.85 8.25 96.53
CA MET A 7 10.29 7.67 95.34
C MET A 7 10.07 8.76 94.27
N THR A 8 10.94 8.78 93.23
CA THR A 8 10.76 9.69 92.09
C THR A 8 9.74 9.10 91.13
N THR A 9 8.57 9.74 91.07
CA THR A 9 7.49 9.39 90.08
C THR A 9 7.90 9.90 88.68
N VAL A 10 8.05 8.96 87.77
CA VAL A 10 8.29 9.25 86.30
C VAL A 10 6.93 9.67 85.69
N PRO A 11 6.84 10.81 85.02
CA PRO A 11 5.61 11.22 84.35
C PRO A 11 5.26 10.31 83.16
N ALA A 12 3.99 9.79 83.18
CA ALA A 12 3.50 8.97 82.11
C ALA A 12 3.52 9.73 80.74
N THR A 13 4.27 9.30 79.78
CA THR A 13 4.24 9.82 78.41
C THR A 13 2.93 9.44 77.74
N ARG A 14 2.18 10.44 77.30
CA ARG A 14 0.92 10.31 76.59
C ARG A 14 1.15 9.59 75.26
N PRO A 15 0.39 8.55 74.91
CA PRO A 15 0.57 7.88 73.61
C PRO A 15 0.30 8.82 72.42
N PRO A 16 1.01 8.66 71.29
CA PRO A 16 0.79 9.51 70.13
C PRO A 16 -0.64 9.40 69.61
N ARG A 17 -1.27 10.55 69.42
CA ARG A 17 -2.62 10.65 68.93
C ARG A 17 -2.70 10.08 67.53
N ALA A 18 -3.53 9.07 67.29
CA ALA A 18 -3.79 8.51 65.96
C ALA A 18 -4.18 9.61 64.96
N PRO A 19 -3.70 9.59 63.70
CA PRO A 19 -4.01 10.62 62.75
C PRO A 19 -5.53 10.66 62.51
N ALA A 20 -6.11 11.86 62.62
CA ALA A 20 -7.53 12.07 62.42
C ALA A 20 -7.91 11.66 60.97
N LYS A 21 -8.86 10.74 60.84
CA LYS A 21 -9.43 10.41 59.53
C LYS A 21 -10.15 11.66 59.02
N LEU A 22 -9.59 12.27 57.96
CA LEU A 22 -10.19 13.40 57.30
C LEU A 22 -11.51 12.98 56.65
N PRO A 23 -12.62 13.74 56.88
CA PRO A 23 -13.91 13.40 56.29
C PRO A 23 -13.84 13.45 54.76
N MET A 24 -14.38 12.44 54.08
CA MET A 24 -14.48 12.37 52.63
C MET A 24 -15.52 13.35 52.14
N THR A 25 -15.14 14.42 51.47
CA THR A 25 -16.06 15.35 50.82
C THR A 25 -16.55 14.75 49.48
N PRO A 26 -17.77 15.09 49.00
CA PRO A 26 -18.32 14.57 47.75
C PRO A 26 -17.37 14.74 46.56
N GLY A 27 -16.62 15.84 46.49
CA GLY A 27 -15.63 16.08 45.44
C GLY A 27 -14.47 15.08 45.47
N ARG A 28 -14.01 14.63 46.62
CA ARG A 28 -12.94 13.59 46.74
C ARG A 28 -13.43 12.22 46.32
N TRP A 29 -14.71 11.92 46.50
CA TRP A 29 -15.33 10.69 46.03
C TRP A 29 -15.39 10.64 44.50
N ILE A 30 -15.75 11.76 43.85
CA ILE A 30 -15.80 11.89 42.41
C ILE A 30 -14.37 11.73 41.82
N THR A 31 -13.36 12.35 42.45
CA THR A 31 -11.97 12.21 41.99
C THR A 31 -11.46 10.77 42.14
N LEU A 32 -11.84 10.06 43.20
CA LEU A 32 -11.41 8.66 43.38
C LEU A 32 -12.14 7.69 42.45
N MET A 33 -13.46 7.88 42.24
CA MET A 33 -14.25 6.94 41.46
C MET A 33 -14.14 7.14 39.95
N ILE A 34 -13.88 8.35 39.47
CA ILE A 34 -13.80 8.67 38.04
C ILE A 34 -12.38 9.08 37.64
N GLY A 35 -11.74 9.95 38.42
CA GLY A 35 -10.44 10.50 38.07
C GLY A 35 -9.30 9.48 38.13
N VAL A 36 -9.28 8.60 39.12
CA VAL A 36 -8.25 7.57 39.25
C VAL A 36 -8.33 6.52 38.12
N PRO A 37 -9.51 5.96 37.79
CA PRO A 37 -9.60 5.04 36.63
C PRO A 37 -9.22 5.67 35.30
N ILE A 38 -9.62 6.93 35.07
CA ILE A 38 -9.23 7.66 33.87
C ILE A 38 -7.71 7.89 33.83
N ALA A 39 -7.09 8.30 34.95
CA ALA A 39 -5.63 8.46 35.00
C ALA A 39 -4.89 7.14 34.77
N LEU A 40 -5.36 6.04 35.34
CA LEU A 40 -4.81 4.72 35.15
C LEU A 40 -5.00 4.23 33.69
N ALA A 41 -6.14 4.51 33.08
CA ALA A 41 -6.38 4.20 31.67
C ALA A 41 -5.46 5.01 30.75
N LEU A 42 -5.24 6.30 31.04
CA LEU A 42 -4.30 7.15 30.27
C LEU A 42 -2.85 6.71 30.48
N ILE A 43 -2.45 6.37 31.69
CA ILE A 43 -1.10 5.84 31.98
C ILE A 43 -0.92 4.48 31.29
N GLY A 44 -1.91 3.61 31.34
CA GLY A 44 -1.90 2.33 30.61
C GLY A 44 -1.81 2.52 29.11
N TRP A 45 -2.58 3.46 28.55
CA TRP A 45 -2.53 3.81 27.13
C TRP A 45 -1.18 4.39 26.71
N THR A 46 -0.62 5.32 27.49
CA THR A 46 0.71 5.90 27.21
C THR A 46 1.83 4.88 27.37
N ALA A 47 1.78 4.03 28.39
CA ALA A 47 2.73 2.93 28.56
C ALA A 47 2.63 1.91 27.42
N PHE A 48 1.42 1.56 26.99
CA PHE A 48 1.18 0.68 25.84
C PHE A 48 1.71 1.30 24.55
N SER A 49 1.45 2.59 24.29
CA SER A 49 1.94 3.28 23.09
C SER A 49 3.47 3.46 23.09
N LEU A 50 4.09 3.65 24.25
CA LEU A 50 5.54 3.69 24.39
C LEU A 50 6.18 2.30 24.12
N VAL A 51 5.60 1.23 24.65
CA VAL A 51 6.10 -0.13 24.44
C VAL A 51 5.93 -0.56 22.98
N THR A 52 4.80 -0.17 22.33
CA THR A 52 4.56 -0.51 20.92
C THR A 52 5.35 0.40 19.95
N GLY A 53 5.72 1.61 20.36
CA GLY A 53 6.44 2.58 19.51
C GLY A 53 7.97 2.54 19.62
N VAL A 54 8.54 2.10 20.74
CA VAL A 54 9.98 2.23 21.01
C VAL A 54 10.78 0.97 20.72
N GLY A 55 10.17 -0.16 20.42
CA GLY A 55 10.86 -1.45 20.32
C GLY A 55 10.69 -2.17 18.97
N GLN A 56 10.75 -1.46 17.81
CA GLN A 56 10.75 -2.18 16.53
C GLN A 56 12.09 -2.87 16.30
N ALA A 57 12.09 -4.18 16.43
CA ALA A 57 13.21 -5.01 16.01
C ALA A 57 13.10 -5.34 14.52
N ARG A 58 14.25 -5.56 13.87
CA ARG A 58 14.35 -5.93 12.46
C ARG A 58 15.27 -7.10 12.32
N TYR A 59 14.97 -8.02 11.41
CA TYR A 59 15.90 -9.05 11.01
C TYR A 59 15.87 -9.28 9.50
N PRO A 60 17.01 -9.57 8.87
CA PRO A 60 17.06 -9.88 7.46
C PRO A 60 16.50 -11.28 7.20
N VAL A 61 15.85 -11.43 6.05
CA VAL A 61 15.37 -12.71 5.53
C VAL A 61 15.88 -12.90 4.11
N THR A 62 16.14 -14.14 3.76
CA THR A 62 16.52 -14.53 2.39
C THR A 62 15.80 -15.80 2.02
N GLY A 63 15.52 -15.96 0.75
CA GLY A 63 14.88 -17.15 0.21
C GLY A 63 15.08 -17.25 -1.29
N THR A 64 14.61 -18.32 -1.87
CA THR A 64 14.55 -18.51 -3.31
C THR A 64 13.16 -19.00 -3.67
N ILE A 65 12.59 -18.46 -4.74
CA ILE A 65 11.31 -18.89 -5.30
C ILE A 65 11.61 -19.56 -6.63
N PRO A 66 11.31 -20.85 -6.79
CA PRO A 66 11.52 -21.55 -8.04
C PRO A 66 10.66 -20.95 -9.14
N LEU A 67 11.17 -20.94 -10.37
CA LEU A 67 10.40 -20.56 -11.55
C LEU A 67 9.59 -21.75 -12.03
N GLU A 68 8.32 -21.54 -12.34
CA GLU A 68 7.43 -22.52 -12.95
C GLU A 68 7.34 -22.22 -14.46
N ASN A 69 7.91 -23.07 -15.29
CA ASN A 69 7.92 -22.89 -16.75
C ASN A 69 8.47 -21.53 -17.24
N GLY A 70 9.45 -20.96 -16.54
CA GLY A 70 10.01 -19.65 -16.87
C GLY A 70 9.17 -18.47 -16.35
N GLN A 71 8.22 -18.73 -15.49
CA GLN A 71 7.39 -17.73 -14.83
C GLN A 71 7.69 -17.69 -13.33
N LEU A 72 7.82 -16.51 -12.76
CA LEU A 72 7.80 -16.29 -11.34
C LEU A 72 6.35 -16.16 -10.89
N VAL A 73 5.88 -17.15 -10.12
CA VAL A 73 4.60 -17.03 -9.41
C VAL A 73 4.93 -16.74 -7.94
N ALA A 74 4.43 -15.67 -7.39
CA ALA A 74 4.67 -15.30 -6.00
C ALA A 74 3.40 -14.78 -5.32
N SER A 75 3.17 -15.22 -4.10
CA SER A 75 2.05 -14.75 -3.27
C SER A 75 2.55 -14.26 -1.92
N THR A 76 2.14 -13.06 -1.54
CA THR A 76 2.49 -12.45 -0.25
C THR A 76 1.24 -11.98 0.48
N GLY A 77 1.16 -12.22 1.79
CA GLY A 77 -0.04 -11.87 2.57
C GLY A 77 -0.20 -10.39 2.90
N GLY A 78 0.78 -9.54 2.58
CA GLY A 78 0.75 -8.11 2.94
C GLY A 78 2.15 -7.50 3.08
N ALA A 79 3.07 -7.92 2.24
CA ALA A 79 4.41 -7.38 2.16
C ALA A 79 4.48 -6.20 1.19
N ASP A 80 5.35 -5.23 1.50
CA ASP A 80 5.84 -4.33 0.47
C ASP A 80 6.82 -5.10 -0.41
N VAL A 81 6.58 -5.12 -1.72
CA VAL A 81 7.35 -5.92 -2.67
C VAL A 81 8.02 -5.03 -3.69
N THR A 82 9.33 -5.21 -3.84
CA THR A 82 10.11 -4.59 -4.91
C THR A 82 10.62 -5.68 -5.86
N LEU A 83 10.28 -5.56 -7.14
CA LEU A 83 10.68 -6.48 -8.20
C LEU A 83 11.71 -5.80 -9.11
N HIS A 84 12.84 -6.46 -9.28
CA HIS A 84 13.86 -6.04 -10.26
C HIS A 84 14.22 -7.20 -11.16
N GLN A 85 14.32 -6.93 -12.46
CA GLN A 85 14.88 -7.93 -13.36
C GLN A 85 16.41 -7.90 -13.30
N ASP A 86 17.01 -9.04 -12.95
CA ASP A 86 18.46 -9.24 -13.03
C ASP A 86 18.84 -9.73 -14.43
N GLN A 87 20.01 -9.32 -14.90
CA GLN A 87 20.58 -9.81 -16.17
C GLN A 87 21.04 -11.28 -16.07
N ALA A 88 21.14 -11.83 -14.85
CA ALA A 88 21.52 -13.21 -14.64
C ALA A 88 20.43 -14.16 -15.13
N ARG A 89 20.84 -15.24 -15.78
CA ARG A 89 19.94 -16.35 -16.12
C ARG A 89 19.91 -17.36 -14.98
N GLY A 90 18.73 -17.74 -14.54
CA GLY A 90 18.58 -18.67 -13.44
C GLY A 90 17.21 -19.38 -13.46
N GLY A 91 17.11 -20.47 -12.72
CA GLY A 91 15.85 -21.23 -12.55
C GLY A 91 15.05 -20.82 -11.32
N ALA A 92 15.45 -19.78 -10.61
CA ALA A 92 14.77 -19.29 -9.41
C ALA A 92 14.97 -17.79 -9.23
N ALA A 93 13.96 -17.11 -8.73
CA ALA A 93 14.05 -15.74 -8.28
C ALA A 93 14.67 -15.70 -6.87
N ARG A 94 15.50 -14.69 -6.61
CA ARG A 94 16.11 -14.47 -5.31
C ARG A 94 15.28 -13.51 -4.49
N LEU A 95 14.89 -13.95 -3.30
CA LEU A 95 14.21 -13.12 -2.34
C LEU A 95 15.20 -12.63 -1.28
N THR A 96 15.26 -11.33 -1.07
CA THR A 96 15.91 -10.68 0.06
C THR A 96 14.93 -9.75 0.74
N GLY A 97 14.99 -9.62 2.04
CA GLY A 97 14.01 -8.76 2.72
C GLY A 97 14.34 -8.45 4.16
N THR A 98 13.50 -7.64 4.75
CA THR A 98 13.60 -7.26 6.16
C THR A 98 12.22 -7.40 6.81
N VAL A 99 12.18 -8.17 7.87
CA VAL A 99 10.99 -8.28 8.72
C VAL A 99 11.10 -7.29 9.87
N ARG A 100 10.05 -6.51 10.07
CA ARG A 100 9.86 -5.58 11.20
C ARG A 100 8.85 -6.18 12.18
N TYR A 101 9.11 -6.07 13.47
CA TYR A 101 8.19 -6.54 14.51
C TYR A 101 8.41 -5.79 15.82
N SER A 102 7.42 -5.77 16.72
CA SER A 102 7.51 -5.02 17.98
C SER A 102 7.65 -5.89 19.24
N LEU A 103 6.94 -6.96 19.38
CA LEU A 103 6.88 -7.72 20.64
C LEU A 103 7.34 -9.17 20.50
N VAL A 104 6.87 -9.86 19.49
CA VAL A 104 7.17 -11.27 19.25
C VAL A 104 7.75 -11.40 17.85
N ARG A 105 8.89 -12.06 17.75
CA ARG A 105 9.53 -12.33 16.46
C ARG A 105 8.61 -13.22 15.61
N PRO A 106 8.16 -12.75 14.44
CA PRO A 106 7.34 -13.54 13.54
C PRO A 106 8.16 -14.63 12.86
N VAL A 107 7.48 -15.64 12.36
CA VAL A 107 8.10 -16.72 11.60
C VAL A 107 7.96 -16.39 10.11
N PHE A 108 9.09 -16.24 9.44
CA PHE A 108 9.16 -16.09 8.00
C PHE A 108 9.40 -17.45 7.35
N THR A 109 8.59 -17.80 6.36
CA THR A 109 8.74 -19.04 5.59
C THR A 109 8.43 -18.81 4.12
N VAL A 110 9.20 -19.46 3.25
CA VAL A 110 8.91 -19.58 1.82
C VAL A 110 8.57 -21.04 1.54
N ILE A 111 7.37 -21.30 1.06
CA ILE A 111 6.88 -22.65 0.74
C ILE A 111 6.40 -22.65 -0.70
N GLY A 112 7.19 -23.22 -1.61
CA GLY A 112 6.93 -23.13 -3.04
C GLY A 112 6.95 -21.68 -3.50
N THR A 113 5.83 -21.19 -3.99
CA THR A 113 5.62 -19.81 -4.46
C THR A 113 5.08 -18.86 -3.38
N ALA A 114 4.68 -19.39 -2.22
CA ALA A 114 4.08 -18.59 -1.16
C ALA A 114 5.14 -18.06 -0.19
N VAL A 115 5.13 -16.74 0.01
CA VAL A 115 5.92 -16.02 1.01
C VAL A 115 5.02 -15.73 2.20
N ASN A 116 5.24 -16.41 3.31
CA ASN A 116 4.41 -16.29 4.50
C ASN A 116 5.16 -15.61 5.64
N LEU A 117 4.49 -14.67 6.28
CA LEU A 117 4.92 -14.04 7.52
C LEU A 117 3.83 -14.28 8.59
N ASP A 118 4.11 -15.19 9.53
CA ASP A 118 3.20 -15.47 10.63
C ASP A 118 3.41 -14.49 11.78
N CYS A 119 2.54 -13.50 11.86
CA CYS A 119 2.51 -12.49 12.91
C CYS A 119 1.57 -12.95 14.03
N ARG A 120 2.10 -13.64 15.02
CA ARG A 120 1.34 -14.24 16.13
C ARG A 120 0.51 -13.28 16.98
N ILE A 121 0.75 -11.98 16.90
CA ILE A 121 -0.02 -10.94 17.60
C ILE A 121 -0.64 -10.02 16.56
N PRO A 122 -1.98 -10.06 16.38
CA PRO A 122 -2.66 -9.26 15.36
C PRO A 122 -2.53 -7.73 15.52
N SER A 123 -2.23 -7.27 16.74
CA SER A 123 -2.07 -5.85 17.07
C SER A 123 -0.61 -5.36 17.09
N GLY A 124 0.36 -6.24 16.80
CA GLY A 124 1.77 -5.88 16.74
C GLY A 124 2.12 -5.26 15.38
N ASN A 125 2.99 -4.25 15.38
CA ASN A 125 3.59 -3.72 14.16
C ASN A 125 4.50 -4.81 13.55
N CYS A 126 3.92 -5.62 12.68
CA CYS A 126 4.59 -6.69 11.96
C CYS A 126 4.46 -6.41 10.47
N GLY A 127 5.57 -6.42 9.76
CA GLY A 127 5.59 -6.16 8.33
C GLY A 127 6.81 -6.76 7.66
N LEU A 128 6.66 -7.12 6.40
CA LEU A 128 7.73 -7.59 5.52
C LEU A 128 7.93 -6.58 4.41
N SER A 129 9.18 -6.20 4.18
CA SER A 129 9.60 -5.55 2.94
C SER A 129 10.52 -6.53 2.22
N ALA A 130 10.13 -6.95 1.04
CA ALA A 130 10.82 -7.95 0.24
C ALA A 130 11.28 -7.39 -1.09
N THR A 131 12.49 -7.73 -1.50
CA THR A 131 13.02 -7.50 -2.83
C THR A 131 13.14 -8.85 -3.53
N LEU A 132 12.60 -8.94 -4.73
CA LEU A 132 12.66 -10.11 -5.60
C LEU A 132 13.52 -9.77 -6.82
N ASP A 133 14.69 -10.37 -6.89
CA ASP A 133 15.53 -10.31 -8.08
C ASP A 133 15.09 -11.42 -9.04
N VAL A 134 14.50 -11.02 -10.15
CA VAL A 134 13.90 -11.92 -11.13
C VAL A 134 14.88 -12.15 -12.28
N PRO A 135 15.15 -13.40 -12.66
CA PRO A 135 16.04 -13.67 -13.78
C PRO A 135 15.56 -13.06 -15.10
N ALA A 136 16.49 -12.79 -16.02
CA ALA A 136 16.17 -12.33 -17.36
C ALA A 136 15.21 -13.30 -18.06
N ASP A 137 14.39 -12.79 -18.97
CA ASP A 137 13.40 -13.54 -19.76
C ASP A 137 12.30 -14.27 -18.93
N THR A 138 12.05 -13.81 -17.70
CA THR A 138 11.03 -14.37 -16.81
C THR A 138 9.78 -13.49 -16.82
N SER A 139 8.60 -14.07 -17.01
CA SER A 139 7.32 -13.42 -16.73
C SER A 139 7.00 -13.47 -15.24
N VAL A 140 6.22 -12.50 -14.76
CA VAL A 140 5.91 -12.33 -13.35
C VAL A 140 4.41 -12.42 -13.13
N ASP A 141 4.02 -13.21 -12.13
CA ASP A 141 2.67 -13.30 -11.59
C ASP A 141 2.76 -13.09 -10.08
N LEU A 142 2.35 -11.92 -9.60
CA LEU A 142 2.46 -11.52 -8.20
C LEU A 142 1.08 -11.23 -7.61
N ALA A 143 0.73 -11.95 -6.55
CA ALA A 143 -0.44 -11.65 -5.74
C ALA A 143 -0.03 -11.12 -4.36
N THR A 144 -0.59 -9.99 -3.93
CA THR A 144 -0.37 -9.46 -2.58
C THR A 144 -1.67 -9.01 -1.92
N GLY A 145 -1.78 -9.26 -0.60
CA GLY A 145 -2.98 -8.90 0.16
C GLY A 145 -3.07 -7.44 0.57
N GLY A 146 -2.01 -6.64 0.43
CA GLY A 146 -2.09 -5.24 0.86
C GLY A 146 -0.78 -4.53 1.17
N GLY A 147 0.29 -4.78 0.50
CA GLY A 147 1.52 -3.99 0.55
C GLY A 147 1.70 -3.21 -0.74
N ASN A 148 2.57 -2.22 -0.72
CA ASN A 148 2.94 -1.51 -1.93
C ASN A 148 3.80 -2.40 -2.83
N VAL A 149 3.57 -2.29 -4.13
CA VAL A 149 4.34 -3.03 -5.13
C VAL A 149 5.11 -2.06 -6.01
N GLN A 150 6.40 -2.31 -6.16
CA GLN A 150 7.24 -1.61 -7.11
C GLN A 150 7.89 -2.63 -8.05
N ALA A 151 7.68 -2.48 -9.35
CA ALA A 151 8.28 -3.35 -10.37
C ALA A 151 9.02 -2.54 -11.42
N SER A 152 10.19 -3.00 -11.81
CA SER A 152 10.99 -2.26 -12.79
C SER A 152 11.79 -3.18 -13.73
N GLY A 153 11.85 -2.80 -15.00
CA GLY A 153 12.71 -3.39 -16.01
C GLY A 153 12.32 -4.78 -16.48
N ILE A 154 11.06 -5.22 -16.26
CA ILE A 154 10.61 -6.58 -16.62
C ILE A 154 10.24 -6.62 -18.11
N GLN A 155 11.02 -7.34 -18.90
CA GLN A 155 10.87 -7.38 -20.37
C GLN A 155 9.82 -8.38 -20.88
N ARG A 156 9.25 -9.20 -19.99
CA ARG A 156 8.20 -10.17 -20.27
C ARG A 156 6.86 -9.72 -19.65
N ASP A 157 5.88 -10.59 -19.75
CA ASP A 157 4.54 -10.33 -19.26
C ASP A 157 4.53 -10.21 -17.73
N VAL A 158 3.73 -9.27 -17.25
CA VAL A 158 3.58 -8.95 -15.84
C VAL A 158 2.10 -9.00 -15.47
N THR A 159 1.76 -9.87 -14.54
CA THR A 159 0.44 -9.93 -13.91
C THR A 159 0.59 -9.58 -12.44
N MET A 160 -0.20 -8.63 -11.95
CA MET A 160 -0.18 -8.20 -10.56
C MET A 160 -1.58 -8.05 -10.00
N ASP A 161 -1.84 -8.74 -8.89
CA ASP A 161 -3.06 -8.62 -8.11
C ASP A 161 -2.75 -8.08 -6.71
N THR A 162 -3.32 -6.94 -6.35
CA THR A 162 -3.22 -6.41 -4.98
C THR A 162 -4.58 -6.05 -4.43
N ALA A 163 -4.88 -6.45 -3.19
CA ALA A 163 -6.15 -6.08 -2.56
C ALA A 163 -6.18 -4.61 -2.10
N GLY A 164 -5.02 -4.01 -1.86
CA GLY A 164 -4.96 -2.61 -1.47
C GLY A 164 -3.53 -2.18 -1.24
N GLY A 165 -2.94 -1.38 -1.91
CA GLY A 165 -1.58 -0.87 -1.83
C GLY A 165 -1.28 -0.14 -3.13
N ASP A 166 -0.40 0.83 -3.06
CA ASP A 166 0.00 1.55 -4.26
C ASP A 166 0.87 0.67 -5.15
N VAL A 167 0.68 0.77 -6.45
CA VAL A 167 1.48 0.05 -7.44
C VAL A 167 2.29 1.05 -8.25
N THR A 168 3.59 0.82 -8.30
CA THR A 168 4.50 1.55 -9.18
C THR A 168 5.16 0.56 -10.15
N ILE A 169 4.99 0.77 -11.45
CA ILE A 169 5.54 -0.12 -12.48
C ILE A 169 6.26 0.68 -13.56
N SER A 170 7.43 0.23 -13.98
CA SER A 170 8.20 0.94 -15.00
C SER A 170 9.02 0.03 -15.89
N GLY A 171 9.13 0.39 -17.18
CA GLY A 171 10.01 -0.30 -18.13
C GLY A 171 9.58 -1.74 -18.41
N THR A 172 8.29 -1.98 -18.74
CA THR A 172 7.83 -3.32 -19.14
C THR A 172 7.82 -3.44 -20.65
N GLY A 173 8.40 -4.53 -21.17
CA GLY A 173 8.42 -4.83 -22.61
C GLY A 173 7.26 -5.70 -23.07
N GLY A 174 6.75 -6.58 -22.21
CA GLY A 174 5.62 -7.48 -22.44
C GLY A 174 4.25 -6.88 -22.10
N SER A 175 3.24 -7.73 -22.07
CA SER A 175 1.91 -7.33 -21.63
C SER A 175 1.89 -7.07 -20.13
N THR A 176 1.13 -6.06 -19.72
CA THR A 176 0.94 -5.71 -18.31
C THR A 176 -0.54 -5.83 -17.94
N ASP A 177 -0.85 -6.74 -17.02
CA ASP A 177 -2.19 -6.95 -16.46
C ASP A 177 -2.13 -6.63 -14.96
N LEU A 178 -2.86 -5.60 -14.53
CA LEU A 178 -2.85 -5.12 -13.16
C LEU A 178 -4.27 -5.02 -12.60
N SER A 179 -4.48 -5.64 -11.45
CA SER A 179 -5.70 -5.52 -10.67
C SER A 179 -5.40 -4.99 -9.26
N THR A 180 -6.08 -3.92 -8.85
CA THR A 180 -5.96 -3.41 -7.48
C THR A 180 -7.33 -3.07 -6.88
N GLY A 181 -7.52 -3.42 -5.60
CA GLY A 181 -8.76 -3.13 -4.87
C GLY A 181 -8.87 -1.68 -4.40
N GLY A 182 -7.78 -0.90 -4.35
CA GLY A 182 -7.89 0.44 -3.80
C GLY A 182 -6.63 1.30 -3.70
N GLY A 183 -5.52 0.93 -4.26
CA GLY A 183 -4.31 1.77 -4.28
C GLY A 183 -4.19 2.61 -5.54
N ASN A 184 -3.34 3.60 -5.50
CA ASN A 184 -2.99 4.36 -6.69
C ASN A 184 -2.04 3.56 -7.59
N VAL A 185 -2.19 3.76 -8.89
CA VAL A 185 -1.32 3.14 -9.89
C VAL A 185 -0.49 4.22 -10.55
N ASN A 186 0.83 4.11 -10.43
CA ASN A 186 1.78 4.95 -11.14
C ASN A 186 2.59 4.07 -12.08
N ALA A 187 2.46 4.31 -13.37
CA ALA A 187 3.16 3.51 -14.36
C ALA A 187 3.91 4.38 -15.37
N SER A 188 5.00 3.86 -15.92
CA SER A 188 5.75 4.55 -16.95
C SER A 188 6.49 3.57 -17.87
N ASP A 189 6.73 4.00 -19.10
CA ASP A 189 7.52 3.26 -20.08
C ASP A 189 6.96 1.84 -20.31
N LEU A 190 5.65 1.77 -20.64
CA LEU A 190 4.94 0.51 -20.86
C LEU A 190 4.77 0.20 -22.34
N GLY A 191 5.21 -1.02 -22.72
CA GLY A 191 4.97 -1.63 -24.02
C GLY A 191 3.94 -2.76 -23.96
N GLY A 192 3.76 -3.47 -25.07
CA GLY A 192 2.84 -4.59 -25.15
C GLY A 192 1.37 -4.18 -24.97
N THR A 193 0.53 -5.10 -24.53
CA THR A 193 -0.88 -4.80 -24.19
C THR A 193 -0.97 -4.40 -22.72
N MET A 194 -1.74 -3.38 -22.41
CA MET A 194 -1.98 -2.91 -21.05
C MET A 194 -3.45 -3.14 -20.67
N THR A 195 -3.66 -3.85 -19.57
CA THR A 195 -4.99 -4.03 -18.96
C THR A 195 -4.90 -3.66 -17.47
N PHE A 196 -5.58 -2.59 -17.07
CA PHE A 196 -5.61 -2.15 -15.67
C PHE A 196 -7.03 -2.14 -15.15
N THR A 197 -7.21 -2.70 -13.96
CA THR A 197 -8.49 -2.69 -13.24
C THR A 197 -8.27 -2.18 -11.83
N THR A 198 -8.97 -1.14 -11.43
CA THR A 198 -8.94 -0.64 -10.06
C THR A 198 -10.35 -0.35 -9.54
N ALA A 199 -10.63 -0.72 -8.29
CA ALA A 199 -11.94 -0.39 -7.70
C ALA A 199 -11.99 1.07 -7.20
N GLY A 200 -10.83 1.66 -6.91
CA GLY A 200 -10.76 3.06 -6.49
C GLY A 200 -9.30 3.47 -6.35
N GLY A 201 -8.88 4.55 -6.72
CA GLY A 201 -7.50 5.03 -6.74
C GLY A 201 -7.19 5.66 -8.08
N ASP A 202 -6.32 6.65 -8.06
CA ASP A 202 -5.94 7.35 -9.27
C ASP A 202 -4.98 6.49 -10.10
N VAL A 203 -5.11 6.56 -11.41
CA VAL A 203 -4.23 5.88 -12.36
C VAL A 203 -3.48 6.93 -13.16
N THR A 204 -2.17 6.93 -13.05
CA THR A 204 -1.28 7.79 -13.82
C THR A 204 -0.31 6.96 -14.62
N VAL A 205 -0.32 7.08 -15.94
CA VAL A 205 0.62 6.38 -16.82
C VAL A 205 1.31 7.38 -17.74
N ASN A 206 2.63 7.39 -17.68
CA ASN A 206 3.46 8.25 -18.52
C ASN A 206 4.27 7.42 -19.53
N ASP A 207 4.70 8.05 -20.61
CA ASP A 207 5.57 7.44 -21.62
C ASP A 207 5.02 6.12 -22.19
N LEU A 208 3.71 6.10 -22.44
CA LEU A 208 2.98 4.92 -22.90
C LEU A 208 3.18 4.73 -24.41
N TYR A 209 3.65 3.55 -24.80
CA TYR A 209 3.77 3.15 -26.21
C TYR A 209 3.04 1.84 -26.53
N SER A 210 2.18 1.40 -25.60
CA SER A 210 1.31 0.23 -25.75
C SER A 210 0.32 0.42 -26.91
N PRO A 211 0.24 -0.55 -27.84
CA PRO A 211 -0.70 -0.46 -28.97
C PRO A 211 -2.16 -0.70 -28.53
N HIS A 212 -2.37 -1.46 -27.48
CA HIS A 212 -3.71 -1.77 -26.95
C HIS A 212 -3.76 -1.48 -25.46
N VAL A 213 -4.66 -0.60 -25.07
CA VAL A 213 -4.84 -0.17 -23.70
C VAL A 213 -6.29 -0.34 -23.31
N LYS A 214 -6.51 -1.08 -22.22
CA LYS A 214 -7.79 -1.19 -21.55
C LYS A 214 -7.64 -0.80 -20.07
N LEU A 215 -8.53 0.08 -19.59
CA LEU A 215 -8.51 0.56 -18.22
C LEU A 215 -9.92 0.65 -17.68
N ASP A 216 -10.18 -0.06 -16.60
CA ASP A 216 -11.46 -0.04 -15.89
C ASP A 216 -11.22 0.50 -14.46
N THR A 217 -11.84 1.61 -14.09
CA THR A 217 -11.78 2.14 -12.73
C THR A 217 -13.16 2.40 -12.14
N GLY A 218 -13.36 1.98 -10.86
CA GLY A 218 -14.61 2.24 -10.15
C GLY A 218 -14.79 3.68 -9.71
N GLY A 219 -13.70 4.44 -9.52
CA GLY A 219 -13.81 5.82 -9.01
C GLY A 219 -12.49 6.50 -8.87
N GLY A 220 -11.64 6.79 -9.53
CA GLY A 220 -10.39 7.56 -9.46
C GLY A 220 -10.14 8.32 -10.76
N ASN A 221 -9.25 9.27 -10.70
CA ASN A 221 -8.87 9.99 -11.89
C ASN A 221 -7.91 9.15 -12.75
N VAL A 222 -8.04 9.29 -14.06
CA VAL A 222 -7.19 8.62 -15.04
C VAL A 222 -6.40 9.65 -15.82
N ALA A 223 -5.08 9.55 -15.81
CA ALA A 223 -4.19 10.38 -16.59
C ALA A 223 -3.23 9.50 -17.40
N LEU A 224 -3.37 9.51 -18.72
CA LEU A 224 -2.55 8.74 -19.65
C LEU A 224 -1.80 9.66 -20.59
N THR A 225 -0.48 9.48 -20.70
CA THR A 225 0.38 10.20 -21.65
C THR A 225 1.02 9.21 -22.61
N PHE A 226 0.70 9.34 -23.89
CA PHE A 226 1.20 8.46 -24.94
C PHE A 226 2.38 9.08 -25.69
N THR A 227 3.41 8.28 -25.90
CA THR A 227 4.53 8.62 -26.80
C THR A 227 4.32 8.09 -28.23
N ARG A 228 3.43 7.11 -28.39
CA ARG A 228 2.99 6.57 -29.69
C ARG A 228 1.47 6.48 -29.70
N ALA A 229 0.85 6.74 -30.85
CA ALA A 229 -0.58 6.59 -31.02
C ALA A 229 -1.01 5.13 -30.78
N PRO A 230 -1.94 4.87 -29.84
CA PRO A 230 -2.46 3.52 -29.64
C PRO A 230 -3.31 3.07 -30.84
N ALA A 231 -3.32 1.76 -31.10
CA ALA A 231 -4.27 1.18 -32.06
C ALA A 231 -5.68 1.12 -31.44
N SER A 232 -5.76 0.80 -30.15
CA SER A 232 -7.02 0.89 -29.39
C SER A 232 -6.78 1.40 -27.96
N LEU A 233 -7.63 2.30 -27.53
CA LEU A 233 -7.71 2.78 -26.15
C LEU A 233 -9.17 2.64 -25.70
N ASP A 234 -9.40 1.90 -24.62
CA ASP A 234 -10.70 1.67 -24.01
C ASP A 234 -10.62 2.00 -22.52
N ILE A 235 -11.32 3.04 -22.08
CA ILE A 235 -11.32 3.48 -20.68
C ILE A 235 -12.76 3.54 -20.20
N THR A 236 -13.04 2.85 -19.09
CA THR A 236 -14.28 2.94 -18.35
C THR A 236 -13.98 3.48 -16.94
N SER A 237 -14.65 4.57 -16.56
CA SER A 237 -14.55 5.14 -15.21
C SER A 237 -15.94 5.29 -14.60
N GLY A 238 -16.17 4.75 -13.41
CA GLY A 238 -17.43 4.93 -12.67
C GLY A 238 -17.61 6.35 -12.13
N GLY A 239 -16.51 7.10 -11.98
CA GLY A 239 -16.57 8.48 -11.50
C GLY A 239 -15.20 9.08 -11.41
N GLY A 240 -14.75 10.00 -11.89
CA GLY A 240 -13.41 10.62 -11.90
C GLY A 240 -13.06 11.17 -13.27
N ASP A 241 -12.18 12.10 -13.30
CA ASP A 241 -11.79 12.76 -14.55
C ASP A 241 -10.88 11.85 -15.38
N ILE A 242 -11.08 11.85 -16.69
CA ILE A 242 -10.24 11.14 -17.65
C ILE A 242 -9.46 12.17 -18.45
N THR A 243 -8.14 12.12 -18.37
CA THR A 243 -7.23 12.96 -19.15
C THR A 243 -6.33 12.07 -20.02
N VAL A 244 -6.41 12.25 -21.32
CA VAL A 244 -5.58 11.51 -22.29
C VAL A 244 -4.75 12.50 -23.10
N LEU A 245 -3.44 12.33 -23.05
CA LEU A 245 -2.48 13.10 -23.84
C LEU A 245 -1.93 12.21 -24.96
N LEU A 246 -2.22 12.54 -26.19
CA LEU A 246 -1.83 11.76 -27.37
C LEU A 246 -0.66 12.41 -28.10
N PRO A 247 0.18 11.64 -28.79
CA PRO A 247 1.29 12.21 -29.54
C PRO A 247 0.81 13.10 -30.67
N HIS A 248 1.50 14.23 -30.85
CA HIS A 248 1.26 15.11 -31.99
C HIS A 248 1.77 14.49 -33.30
N GLY A 249 0.93 14.54 -34.33
CA GLY A 249 1.35 14.06 -35.65
C GLY A 249 0.37 14.49 -36.76
N ALA A 250 0.85 15.24 -37.73
CA ALA A 250 0.02 15.83 -38.79
C ALA A 250 -0.82 14.81 -39.62
N THR A 251 -0.47 13.53 -39.58
CA THR A 251 -1.15 12.46 -40.31
C THR A 251 -1.94 11.49 -39.41
N ILE A 252 -1.85 11.66 -38.10
CA ILE A 252 -2.56 10.77 -37.16
C ILE A 252 -3.98 11.30 -37.01
N GLN A 253 -4.94 10.40 -37.19
CA GLN A 253 -6.36 10.68 -37.02
C GLN A 253 -6.96 9.61 -36.12
N TYR A 254 -7.88 10.00 -35.23
CA TYR A 254 -8.47 9.13 -34.23
C TYR A 254 -9.97 8.96 -34.50
N ASP A 255 -10.48 7.74 -34.34
CA ASP A 255 -11.91 7.45 -34.21
C ASP A 255 -12.27 7.53 -32.72
N VAL A 256 -12.87 8.64 -32.31
CA VAL A 256 -13.15 8.91 -30.89
C VAL A 256 -14.62 8.73 -30.62
N ASN A 257 -14.92 7.76 -29.75
CA ASN A 257 -16.25 7.53 -29.19
C ASN A 257 -16.21 7.84 -27.70
N TYR A 258 -17.08 8.70 -27.22
CA TYR A 258 -17.13 9.03 -25.81
C TYR A 258 -18.56 9.02 -25.28
N GLN A 259 -18.68 8.69 -24.00
CA GLN A 259 -19.91 8.82 -23.23
C GLN A 259 -19.57 9.39 -21.85
N THR A 260 -20.38 10.32 -21.36
CA THR A 260 -20.28 10.84 -20.00
C THR A 260 -21.67 11.11 -19.46
N GLU A 261 -21.92 10.68 -18.22
CA GLU A 261 -23.24 10.87 -17.59
C GLU A 261 -23.34 12.19 -16.82
N GLY A 262 -22.23 12.89 -16.55
CA GLY A 262 -22.27 14.09 -15.71
C GLY A 262 -21.10 15.06 -15.83
N GLY A 263 -20.17 14.90 -16.74
CA GLY A 263 -19.01 15.77 -16.90
C GLY A 263 -18.95 16.47 -18.25
N ASP A 264 -18.00 17.38 -18.37
CA ASP A 264 -17.71 18.07 -19.61
C ASP A 264 -16.78 17.25 -20.50
N TYR A 265 -17.00 17.31 -21.80
CA TYR A 265 -16.12 16.72 -22.81
C TYR A 265 -15.32 17.77 -23.53
N SER A 266 -14.02 17.61 -23.58
CA SER A 266 -13.11 18.45 -24.36
C SER A 266 -12.19 17.60 -25.23
N ASN A 267 -12.08 17.93 -26.50
CA ASN A 267 -11.22 17.24 -27.44
C ASN A 267 -10.52 18.23 -28.36
N SER A 268 -9.19 18.13 -28.45
CA SER A 268 -8.38 18.94 -29.37
C SER A 268 -7.57 18.10 -30.38
N VAL A 269 -7.76 16.77 -30.43
CA VAL A 269 -7.08 15.93 -31.41
C VAL A 269 -7.86 15.82 -32.72
N PRO A 270 -7.18 15.58 -33.86
CA PRO A 270 -7.85 15.37 -35.14
C PRO A 270 -8.75 14.12 -35.15
N VAL A 271 -10.03 14.30 -35.36
CA VAL A 271 -11.03 13.22 -35.38
C VAL A 271 -11.43 12.85 -36.80
N ASN A 272 -11.43 11.54 -37.08
CA ASN A 272 -12.00 11.00 -38.30
C ASN A 272 -12.66 9.64 -37.99
N LEU A 273 -13.97 9.58 -38.00
CA LEU A 273 -14.76 8.37 -37.72
C LEU A 273 -14.52 7.20 -38.71
N ALA A 274 -13.83 7.44 -39.82
CA ALA A 274 -13.36 6.41 -40.73
C ALA A 274 -11.95 5.90 -40.43
N ALA A 275 -11.25 6.50 -39.48
CA ALA A 275 -9.85 6.20 -39.15
C ALA A 275 -9.75 4.99 -38.21
N LYS A 276 -10.15 3.81 -38.67
CA LYS A 276 -10.18 2.58 -37.85
C LYS A 276 -8.82 2.09 -37.36
N ALA A 277 -7.74 2.79 -37.70
CA ALA A 277 -6.38 2.44 -37.25
C ALA A 277 -6.10 2.86 -35.79
N HIS A 278 -6.82 3.85 -35.27
CA HIS A 278 -6.67 4.41 -33.92
C HIS A 278 -8.05 4.66 -33.32
N THR A 279 -8.57 3.67 -32.60
CA THR A 279 -9.88 3.76 -31.97
C THR A 279 -9.75 4.15 -30.51
N ILE A 280 -10.50 5.13 -30.07
CA ILE A 280 -10.56 5.60 -28.68
C ILE A 280 -11.99 5.51 -28.19
N THR A 281 -12.23 4.76 -27.14
CA THR A 281 -13.53 4.64 -26.46
C THR A 281 -13.36 5.08 -25.02
N LEU A 282 -14.13 6.09 -24.62
CA LEU A 282 -14.09 6.64 -23.25
C LEU A 282 -15.48 6.67 -22.67
N ASP A 283 -15.69 6.00 -21.55
CA ASP A 283 -16.94 5.97 -20.81
C ASP A 283 -16.71 6.47 -19.39
N SER A 284 -17.31 7.60 -19.03
CA SER A 284 -17.22 8.19 -17.70
C SER A 284 -18.61 8.31 -17.08
N GLY A 285 -18.82 7.67 -15.92
CA GLY A 285 -20.06 7.77 -15.15
C GLY A 285 -20.29 9.12 -14.48
N GLY A 286 -19.27 10.01 -14.37
CA GLY A 286 -19.47 11.27 -13.68
C GLY A 286 -18.36 12.31 -13.74
N GLY A 287 -17.26 12.06 -14.37
CA GLY A 287 -16.13 12.99 -14.45
C GLY A 287 -15.98 13.66 -15.81
N ASN A 288 -15.11 14.64 -15.87
CA ASN A 288 -14.76 15.31 -17.12
C ASN A 288 -13.87 14.41 -17.99
N VAL A 289 -14.04 14.50 -19.29
CA VAL A 289 -13.21 13.79 -20.27
C VAL A 289 -12.44 14.81 -21.10
N ASN A 290 -11.12 14.77 -21.02
CA ASN A 290 -10.24 15.65 -21.77
C ASN A 290 -9.25 14.86 -22.62
N ILE A 291 -9.29 15.06 -23.94
CA ILE A 291 -8.32 14.48 -24.88
C ILE A 291 -7.58 15.61 -25.55
N SER A 292 -6.24 15.58 -25.47
CA SER A 292 -5.41 16.61 -26.08
C SER A 292 -4.13 16.03 -26.71
N GLU A 293 -3.50 16.80 -27.57
CA GLU A 293 -2.18 16.46 -28.11
C GLU A 293 -1.08 16.93 -27.18
N ALA A 294 -0.02 16.15 -27.07
CA ALA A 294 1.21 16.56 -26.41
C ALA A 294 1.85 17.74 -27.19
N SER A 295 2.30 18.73 -26.49
CA SER A 295 2.92 19.95 -27.04
C SER A 295 4.37 19.70 -27.48
#